data_bbd9b04440dfd971d201f52a209fe231
#
_entry.id   bbd9b04440dfd971d201f52a209fe231
#
_cell.length_a   1.000
_cell.length_b   1.000
_cell.length_c   1.000
_cell.angle_alpha   90.00
_cell.angle_beta   90.00
_cell.angle_gamma   90.00
#
_symmetry.space_group_name_H-M   'P 1'
#
loop_
_entity.id
_entity.type
_entity.pdbx_description
1 polymer ?
#
loop_
_entity_poly.entity_id
_entity_poly.type
_entity_poly.pdbx_seq_one_letter_code
_entity_poly.pdbx_strand_id
1 'polypeptide(L)'
;RMLGLEHESKRGYIGLEYFGRTIFIKILPAGIHMGRLQSTLDHPSSSNKVREIHQQFKGKKLIVGVDDMDLFKGISLKFLAIEQLLQQYPEQQGELILIQILNPPSSSDEDVEDAKEDAYITAKRINERFRLEGYEPIIIIDCHVPFYEKAAYYALAECCIVNAVRDGLNLVPYKYTVCRQGSSKLVEALEIASDFPPVSALVVSEFIGCSPSLSGAIRVNPWDIDAVAEALNLAITMPDAEKQLRHEKHYRYVSSHDVAYWARSFEQDLVFSCKDHYINRCWGIGFGLNFRILSLSPSFRRLSIDHIVPAYERSSCRAIFLDYDGTVVPEASIVKAPSPEVISVLNNLCSDVNNTVFIVSGRGKTSLSEWFDQCENLGIAAEHGYFI
;
A
#
# COMPACT_ATOMS: atom_id res chain seq x y z
N ARG A 1 18.07 6.57 -18.75
CA ARG A 1 19.50 6.93 -18.58
C ARG A 1 20.35 5.70 -18.22
N MET A 2 19.95 4.87 -17.24
CA MET A 2 20.74 3.68 -16.85
C MET A 2 20.85 2.62 -17.96
N LEU A 3 19.87 2.52 -18.82
CA LEU A 3 19.87 1.55 -19.93
C LEU A 3 20.46 2.12 -21.24
N GLY A 4 20.92 3.37 -21.27
CA GLY A 4 21.47 4.01 -22.45
C GLY A 4 20.47 4.21 -23.61
N LEU A 5 19.16 4.08 -23.34
CA LEU A 5 18.13 4.21 -24.35
C LEU A 5 17.90 5.69 -24.72
N GLU A 6 17.70 5.93 -25.99
CA GLU A 6 17.25 7.25 -26.48
C GLU A 6 15.82 7.52 -26.00
N HIS A 7 15.55 8.75 -25.63
CA HIS A 7 14.23 9.17 -25.18
C HIS A 7 13.72 10.36 -25.98
N GLU A 8 12.47 10.29 -26.34
CA GLU A 8 11.72 11.38 -26.98
C GLU A 8 10.69 11.93 -25.99
N SER A 9 10.63 13.24 -25.85
CA SER A 9 9.53 13.87 -25.10
C SER A 9 8.54 14.47 -26.10
N LYS A 10 7.35 13.88 -26.20
CA LYS A 10 6.33 14.32 -27.13
C LYS A 10 5.01 14.57 -26.40
N ARG A 11 4.52 15.81 -26.44
CA ARG A 11 3.22 16.20 -25.84
C ARG A 11 3.03 15.79 -24.37
N GLY A 12 4.12 15.86 -23.56
CA GLY A 12 4.06 15.51 -22.14
C GLY A 12 4.23 14.01 -21.83
N TYR A 13 4.52 13.20 -22.83
CA TYR A 13 4.85 11.78 -22.69
C TYR A 13 6.33 11.56 -22.96
N ILE A 14 6.91 10.59 -22.26
CA ILE A 14 8.26 10.13 -22.50
C ILE A 14 8.17 8.83 -23.31
N GLY A 15 8.71 8.87 -24.52
CA GLY A 15 8.90 7.69 -25.36
C GLY A 15 10.33 7.18 -25.25
N LEU A 16 10.53 5.89 -25.07
CA LEU A 16 11.84 5.25 -25.18
C LEU A 16 11.87 4.43 -26.47
N GLU A 17 12.92 4.59 -27.25
CA GLU A 17 13.12 3.75 -28.41
C GLU A 17 13.85 2.46 -28.00
N TYR A 18 13.24 1.32 -28.31
CA TYR A 18 13.77 -0.01 -28.00
C TYR A 18 13.46 -0.98 -29.12
N PHE A 19 14.51 -1.43 -29.82
CA PHE A 19 14.42 -2.33 -30.99
C PHE A 19 13.40 -1.87 -32.05
N GLY A 20 13.44 -0.58 -32.42
CA GLY A 20 12.55 0.00 -33.40
C GLY A 20 11.09 0.16 -32.96
N ARG A 21 10.84 0.11 -31.66
CA ARG A 21 9.53 0.33 -31.03
C ARG A 21 9.62 1.50 -30.08
N THR A 22 8.66 2.40 -30.10
CA THR A 22 8.52 3.46 -29.11
C THR A 22 7.71 2.93 -27.93
N ILE A 23 8.34 2.89 -26.74
CA ILE A 23 7.71 2.50 -25.49
C ILE A 23 7.35 3.76 -24.73
N PHE A 24 6.07 4.03 -24.53
CA PHE A 24 5.60 5.18 -23.74
C PHE A 24 5.70 4.89 -22.27
N ILE A 25 6.22 5.88 -21.52
CA ILE A 25 6.33 5.84 -20.07
C ILE A 25 5.49 6.95 -19.49
N LYS A 26 4.64 6.61 -18.55
CA LYS A 26 3.84 7.55 -17.76
C LYS A 26 3.94 7.21 -16.28
N ILE A 27 4.17 8.23 -15.45
CA ILE A 27 4.04 8.10 -14.00
C ILE A 27 2.62 8.49 -13.64
N LEU A 28 1.86 7.53 -13.15
CA LEU A 28 0.46 7.72 -12.78
C LEU A 28 0.22 7.14 -11.38
N PRO A 29 0.30 7.99 -10.33
CA PRO A 29 0.07 7.54 -8.96
C PRO A 29 -1.35 7.02 -8.79
N ALA A 30 -1.50 5.82 -8.24
CA ALA A 30 -2.80 5.25 -7.93
C ALA A 30 -3.48 6.04 -6.80
N GLY A 31 -4.80 6.26 -6.93
CA GLY A 31 -5.61 6.86 -5.87
C GLY A 31 -6.23 5.82 -4.94
N ILE A 32 -6.91 6.31 -3.91
CA ILE A 32 -7.71 5.49 -3.00
C ILE A 32 -9.16 5.42 -3.46
N HIS A 33 -9.88 4.40 -3.01
CA HIS A 33 -11.31 4.26 -3.29
C HIS A 33 -12.12 5.06 -2.27
N MET A 34 -12.43 6.33 -2.59
CA MET A 34 -13.11 7.27 -1.69
C MET A 34 -14.42 6.72 -1.12
N GLY A 35 -15.31 6.18 -1.96
CA GLY A 35 -16.60 5.66 -1.51
C GLY A 35 -16.49 4.50 -0.51
N ARG A 36 -15.52 3.59 -0.70
CA ARG A 36 -15.27 2.50 0.26
C ARG A 36 -14.75 3.02 1.59
N LEU A 37 -13.88 4.03 1.53
CA LEU A 37 -13.32 4.63 2.73
C LEU A 37 -14.41 5.35 3.54
N GLN A 38 -15.22 6.17 2.88
CA GLN A 38 -16.32 6.89 3.51
C GLN A 38 -17.38 5.93 4.11
N SER A 39 -17.78 4.88 3.39
CA SER A 39 -18.69 3.88 3.93
C SER A 39 -18.16 3.17 5.18
N THR A 40 -16.84 2.99 5.27
CA THR A 40 -16.21 2.43 6.48
C THR A 40 -16.26 3.44 7.64
N LEU A 41 -16.01 4.72 7.38
CA LEU A 41 -16.10 5.76 8.41
C LEU A 41 -17.52 5.93 8.95
N ASP A 42 -18.52 5.73 8.12
CA ASP A 42 -19.95 5.80 8.50
C ASP A 42 -20.45 4.53 9.22
N HIS A 43 -19.65 3.49 9.30
CA HIS A 43 -20.05 2.25 9.95
C HIS A 43 -20.04 2.40 11.48
N PRO A 44 -21.06 1.87 12.20
CA PRO A 44 -21.16 2.00 13.66
C PRO A 44 -19.94 1.46 14.43
N SER A 45 -19.28 0.43 13.91
CA SER A 45 -18.04 -0.10 14.52
C SER A 45 -16.91 0.91 14.55
N SER A 46 -16.80 1.77 13.53
CA SER A 46 -15.79 2.84 13.49
C SER A 46 -16.07 3.89 14.58
N SER A 47 -17.30 4.34 14.72
CA SER A 47 -17.69 5.30 15.76
C SER A 47 -17.49 4.76 17.17
N ASN A 48 -17.83 3.49 17.41
CA ASN A 48 -17.60 2.86 18.70
C ASN A 48 -16.09 2.75 19.03
N LYS A 49 -15.29 2.35 18.05
CA LYS A 49 -13.84 2.24 18.24
C LYS A 49 -13.18 3.60 18.45
N VAL A 50 -13.64 4.63 17.78
CA VAL A 50 -13.17 6.00 18.00
C VAL A 50 -13.43 6.45 19.44
N ARG A 51 -14.63 6.20 19.99
CA ARG A 51 -14.92 6.53 21.41
C ARG A 51 -14.01 5.76 22.39
N GLU A 52 -13.81 4.47 22.14
CA GLU A 52 -12.94 3.62 22.95
C GLU A 52 -11.51 4.17 22.99
N ILE A 53 -10.90 4.42 21.81
CA ILE A 53 -9.54 4.92 21.70
C ILE A 53 -9.44 6.34 22.27
N HIS A 54 -10.43 7.20 22.04
CA HIS A 54 -10.46 8.56 22.59
C HIS A 54 -10.48 8.55 24.14
N GLN A 55 -11.25 7.64 24.75
CA GLN A 55 -11.26 7.48 26.21
C GLN A 55 -9.93 6.93 26.74
N GLN A 56 -9.35 5.95 26.04
CA GLN A 56 -8.08 5.32 26.42
C GLN A 56 -6.94 6.33 26.44
N PHE A 57 -6.89 7.23 25.47
CA PHE A 57 -5.80 8.20 25.29
C PHE A 57 -6.22 9.64 25.60
N LYS A 58 -7.20 9.81 26.47
CA LYS A 58 -7.71 11.15 26.83
C LYS A 58 -6.59 12.06 27.32
N GLY A 59 -6.47 13.24 26.71
CA GLY A 59 -5.44 14.23 27.04
C GLY A 59 -4.05 13.90 26.51
N LYS A 60 -3.90 12.91 25.64
CA LYS A 60 -2.63 12.58 24.98
C LYS A 60 -2.65 13.03 23.53
N LYS A 61 -1.48 13.42 23.03
CA LYS A 61 -1.24 13.71 21.61
C LYS A 61 -0.81 12.43 20.91
N LEU A 62 -1.57 12.01 19.91
CA LEU A 62 -1.30 10.76 19.20
C LEU A 62 -0.58 11.04 17.87
N ILE A 63 0.52 10.34 17.67
CA ILE A 63 1.15 10.16 16.35
C ILE A 63 0.83 8.74 15.89
N VAL A 64 0.47 8.55 14.63
CA VAL A 64 0.21 7.23 14.07
C VAL A 64 1.20 6.88 12.97
N GLY A 65 1.77 5.68 13.05
CA GLY A 65 2.51 5.02 11.99
C GLY A 65 1.83 3.70 11.63
N VAL A 66 1.67 3.41 10.35
CA VAL A 66 1.12 2.14 9.87
C VAL A 66 2.01 1.63 8.76
N ASP A 67 2.68 0.54 9.00
CA ASP A 67 3.65 -0.04 8.09
C ASP A 67 3.48 -1.57 8.02
N ASP A 68 3.87 -2.13 6.90
CA ASP A 68 4.12 -3.56 6.82
C ASP A 68 5.47 -3.84 7.51
N MET A 69 5.61 -4.99 8.15
CA MET A 69 6.90 -5.37 8.74
C MET A 69 7.89 -5.70 7.63
N ASP A 70 8.79 -4.77 7.36
CA ASP A 70 9.75 -4.81 6.27
C ASP A 70 10.97 -3.92 6.61
N LEU A 71 12.15 -4.34 6.16
CA LEU A 71 13.44 -3.64 6.32
C LEU A 71 13.41 -2.18 5.85
N PHE A 72 12.67 -1.91 4.76
CA PHE A 72 12.66 -0.60 4.11
C PHE A 72 11.67 0.39 4.72
N LYS A 73 10.86 -0.01 5.70
CA LYS A 73 9.83 0.87 6.28
C LYS A 73 10.37 1.84 7.34
N GLY A 74 11.64 1.66 7.77
CA GLY A 74 12.30 2.58 8.69
C GLY A 74 11.66 2.64 10.08
N ILE A 75 11.15 1.52 10.58
CA ILE A 75 10.41 1.45 11.85
C ILE A 75 11.32 1.80 13.02
N SER A 76 12.49 1.19 13.13
CA SER A 76 13.48 1.49 14.18
C SER A 76 13.97 2.94 14.11
N LEU A 77 14.19 3.49 12.91
CA LEU A 77 14.56 4.90 12.73
C LEU A 77 13.46 5.85 13.23
N LYS A 78 12.19 5.50 13.01
CA LYS A 78 11.04 6.23 13.55
C LYS A 78 11.05 6.24 15.07
N PHE A 79 11.33 5.11 15.70
CA PHE A 79 11.41 5.02 17.16
C PHE A 79 12.56 5.85 17.72
N LEU A 80 13.72 5.82 17.07
CA LEU A 80 14.86 6.67 17.43
C LEU A 80 14.51 8.17 17.31
N ALA A 81 13.71 8.56 16.30
CA ALA A 81 13.25 9.93 16.15
C ALA A 81 12.29 10.34 17.29
N ILE A 82 11.44 9.44 17.79
CA ILE A 82 10.62 9.68 18.98
C ILE A 82 11.50 9.82 20.22
N GLU A 83 12.53 8.98 20.38
CA GLU A 83 13.49 9.11 21.47
C GLU A 83 14.15 10.49 21.47
N GLN A 84 14.65 10.90 20.31
CA GLN A 84 15.30 12.18 20.12
C GLN A 84 14.34 13.36 20.40
N LEU A 85 13.11 13.27 19.92
CA LEU A 85 12.08 14.27 20.19
C LEU A 85 11.82 14.43 21.69
N LEU A 86 11.66 13.33 22.42
CA LEU A 86 11.40 13.37 23.86
C LEU A 86 12.62 13.87 24.66
N GLN A 87 13.84 13.74 24.13
CA GLN A 87 15.04 14.33 24.73
C GLN A 87 15.15 15.84 24.47
N GLN A 88 14.89 16.27 23.24
CA GLN A 88 14.99 17.67 22.84
C GLN A 88 13.84 18.53 23.39
N TYR A 89 12.65 17.92 23.53
CA TYR A 89 11.42 18.59 23.95
C TYR A 89 10.80 17.90 25.17
N PRO A 90 11.34 18.09 26.37
CA PRO A 90 10.87 17.43 27.59
C PRO A 90 9.39 17.70 27.92
N GLU A 91 8.83 18.82 27.45
CA GLU A 91 7.42 19.15 27.59
C GLU A 91 6.47 18.17 26.89
N GLN A 92 6.97 17.37 25.94
CA GLN A 92 6.18 16.34 25.27
C GLN A 92 6.17 15.00 26.03
N GLN A 93 7.04 14.86 27.05
CA GLN A 93 7.07 13.66 27.86
C GLN A 93 5.78 13.53 28.68
N GLY A 94 5.20 12.37 28.69
CA GLY A 94 3.93 12.12 29.36
C GLY A 94 2.69 12.48 28.53
N GLU A 95 2.83 13.25 27.46
CA GLU A 95 1.70 13.67 26.61
C GLU A 95 1.71 12.98 25.22
N LEU A 96 2.88 12.81 24.63
CA LEU A 96 3.04 12.31 23.26
C LEU A 96 3.12 10.78 23.22
N ILE A 97 2.30 10.16 22.40
CA ILE A 97 2.31 8.71 22.18
C ILE A 97 2.37 8.41 20.68
N LEU A 98 3.33 7.58 20.28
CA LEU A 98 3.36 6.96 18.97
C LEU A 98 2.59 5.63 19.01
N ILE A 99 1.54 5.53 18.22
CA ILE A 99 0.86 4.26 17.94
C ILE A 99 1.44 3.71 16.65
N GLN A 100 2.20 2.63 16.74
CA GLN A 100 2.74 1.93 15.58
C GLN A 100 1.95 0.68 15.30
N ILE A 101 1.21 0.65 14.20
CA ILE A 101 0.49 -0.52 13.72
C ILE A 101 1.40 -1.25 12.74
N LEU A 102 1.69 -2.52 13.02
CA LEU A 102 2.46 -3.39 12.15
C LEU A 102 1.52 -4.36 11.45
N ASN A 103 1.47 -4.28 10.13
CA ASN A 103 0.80 -5.32 9.35
C ASN A 103 1.71 -6.55 9.29
N PRO A 104 1.13 -7.76 9.23
CA PRO A 104 1.92 -8.98 9.05
C PRO A 104 2.83 -8.87 7.83
N PRO A 105 4.06 -9.38 7.91
CA PRO A 105 4.99 -9.37 6.78
C PRO A 105 4.45 -10.20 5.61
N SER A 106 4.82 -9.82 4.39
CA SER A 106 4.47 -10.59 3.19
C SER A 106 5.34 -11.83 3.00
N SER A 107 6.54 -11.86 3.60
CA SER A 107 7.46 -12.99 3.65
C SER A 107 7.97 -13.18 5.08
N SER A 108 8.41 -14.39 5.40
CA SER A 108 9.02 -14.76 6.68
C SER A 108 10.53 -14.99 6.49
N ASP A 109 11.22 -13.97 5.97
CA ASP A 109 12.65 -14.02 5.79
C ASP A 109 13.37 -13.70 7.11
N GLU A 110 14.56 -14.27 7.31
CA GLU A 110 15.37 -14.07 8.51
C GLU A 110 15.66 -12.57 8.75
N ASP A 111 15.98 -11.83 7.70
CA ASP A 111 16.21 -10.39 7.76
C ASP A 111 14.99 -9.60 8.28
N VAL A 112 13.77 -10.06 7.98
CA VAL A 112 12.52 -9.41 8.45
C VAL A 112 12.29 -9.70 9.93
N GLU A 113 12.57 -10.92 10.38
CA GLU A 113 12.49 -11.27 11.80
C GLU A 113 13.51 -10.50 12.63
N ASP A 114 14.75 -10.37 12.14
CA ASP A 114 15.82 -9.58 12.77
C ASP A 114 15.40 -8.09 12.88
N ALA A 115 14.84 -7.52 11.81
CA ALA A 115 14.35 -6.15 11.82
C ALA A 115 13.18 -5.96 12.79
N LYS A 116 12.33 -6.97 12.93
CA LYS A 116 11.24 -6.99 13.90
C LYS A 116 11.76 -7.02 15.32
N GLU A 117 12.72 -7.91 15.62
CA GLU A 117 13.33 -8.01 16.94
C GLU A 117 14.02 -6.69 17.33
N ASP A 118 14.80 -6.11 16.41
CA ASP A 118 15.45 -4.79 16.62
C ASP A 118 14.44 -3.69 16.94
N ALA A 119 13.32 -3.64 16.22
CA ALA A 119 12.26 -2.68 16.47
C ALA A 119 11.65 -2.85 17.88
N TYR A 120 11.40 -4.08 18.31
CA TYR A 120 10.88 -4.36 19.67
C TYR A 120 11.87 -4.02 20.76
N ILE A 121 13.15 -4.38 20.59
CA ILE A 121 14.22 -4.05 21.54
C ILE A 121 14.34 -2.52 21.67
N THR A 122 14.34 -1.83 20.54
CA THR A 122 14.42 -0.36 20.50
C THR A 122 13.22 0.29 21.18
N ALA A 123 12.00 -0.13 20.89
CA ALA A 123 10.80 0.38 21.52
C ALA A 123 10.79 0.14 23.04
N LYS A 124 11.16 -1.08 23.48
CA LYS A 124 11.23 -1.44 24.89
C LYS A 124 12.23 -0.55 25.63
N ARG A 125 13.44 -0.37 25.10
CA ARG A 125 14.48 0.49 25.66
C ARG A 125 13.99 1.94 25.80
N ILE A 126 13.31 2.47 24.80
CA ILE A 126 12.77 3.83 24.82
C ILE A 126 11.63 3.94 25.85
N ASN A 127 10.72 2.98 25.88
CA ASN A 127 9.63 2.95 26.85
C ASN A 127 10.17 2.87 28.29
N GLU A 128 11.17 2.04 28.57
CA GLU A 128 11.82 1.96 29.88
C GLU A 128 12.47 3.30 30.29
N ARG A 129 13.11 3.98 29.35
CA ARG A 129 13.80 5.25 29.58
C ARG A 129 12.86 6.40 29.93
N PHE A 130 11.71 6.49 29.26
CA PHE A 130 10.74 7.60 29.43
C PHE A 130 9.47 7.18 30.15
N ARG A 131 9.50 6.06 30.85
CA ARG A 131 8.35 5.53 31.56
C ARG A 131 7.86 6.45 32.64
N LEU A 132 6.57 6.75 32.63
CA LEU A 132 5.83 7.38 33.69
C LEU A 132 4.65 6.51 34.10
N GLU A 133 4.04 6.76 35.24
CA GLU A 133 2.86 6.02 35.67
C GLU A 133 1.72 6.16 34.64
N GLY A 134 1.27 5.03 34.06
CA GLY A 134 0.23 5.00 33.05
C GLY A 134 0.64 5.59 31.68
N TYR A 135 1.94 5.73 31.39
CA TYR A 135 2.42 6.29 30.12
C TYR A 135 3.58 5.46 29.54
N GLU A 136 3.43 5.13 28.27
CA GLU A 136 4.48 4.57 27.43
C GLU A 136 4.49 5.34 26.11
N PRO A 137 5.66 5.91 25.71
CA PRO A 137 5.73 6.74 24.50
C PRO A 137 5.53 6.00 23.20
N ILE A 138 5.79 4.69 23.14
CA ILE A 138 5.65 3.87 21.94
C ILE A 138 4.76 2.67 22.24
N ILE A 139 3.65 2.58 21.52
CA ILE A 139 2.73 1.43 21.60
C ILE A 139 2.75 0.72 20.25
N ILE A 140 3.18 -0.54 20.25
CA ILE A 140 3.19 -1.40 19.07
C ILE A 140 1.94 -2.26 19.05
N ILE A 141 1.21 -2.22 17.93
CA ILE A 141 0.07 -3.10 17.64
C ILE A 141 0.49 -4.05 16.54
N ASP A 142 0.97 -5.23 16.93
CA ASP A 142 1.44 -6.28 16.01
C ASP A 142 0.38 -7.37 15.87
N CYS A 143 -0.70 -7.02 15.19
CA CYS A 143 -1.76 -7.95 14.85
C CYS A 143 -2.50 -7.46 13.61
N HIS A 144 -3.29 -8.34 13.02
CA HIS A 144 -4.17 -7.94 11.92
C HIS A 144 -5.26 -6.99 12.44
N VAL A 145 -5.05 -5.68 12.24
CA VAL A 145 -6.02 -4.64 12.59
C VAL A 145 -6.97 -4.44 11.40
N PRO A 146 -8.29 -4.63 11.59
CA PRO A 146 -9.26 -4.38 10.54
C PRO A 146 -9.30 -2.89 10.16
N PHE A 147 -9.72 -2.59 8.94
CA PHE A 147 -9.60 -1.22 8.42
C PHE A 147 -10.44 -0.19 9.21
N TYR A 148 -11.61 -0.56 9.74
CA TYR A 148 -12.44 0.34 10.55
C TYR A 148 -11.73 0.76 11.85
N GLU A 149 -10.90 -0.10 12.42
CA GLU A 149 -10.11 0.19 13.59
C GLU A 149 -8.89 1.07 13.23
N LYS A 150 -8.18 0.77 12.13
CA LYS A 150 -7.13 1.67 11.60
C LYS A 150 -7.67 3.06 11.33
N ALA A 151 -8.88 3.15 10.76
CA ALA A 151 -9.54 4.42 10.50
C ALA A 151 -9.82 5.22 11.78
N ALA A 152 -10.11 4.55 12.91
CA ALA A 152 -10.28 5.19 14.19
C ALA A 152 -8.96 5.81 14.72
N TYR A 153 -7.85 5.08 14.61
CA TYR A 153 -6.53 5.65 14.94
C TYR A 153 -6.17 6.81 14.02
N TYR A 154 -6.43 6.72 12.71
CA TYR A 154 -6.21 7.83 11.79
C TYR A 154 -7.07 9.05 12.14
N ALA A 155 -8.33 8.86 12.51
CA ALA A 155 -9.24 9.95 12.85
C ALA A 155 -8.80 10.71 14.11
N LEU A 156 -8.18 10.04 15.07
CA LEU A 156 -7.77 10.62 16.35
C LEU A 156 -6.33 11.16 16.35
N ALA A 157 -5.45 10.61 15.52
CA ALA A 157 -4.05 11.02 15.52
C ALA A 157 -3.87 12.45 14.99
N GLU A 158 -3.14 13.28 15.72
CA GLU A 158 -2.81 14.65 15.30
C GLU A 158 -1.81 14.68 14.14
N CYS A 159 -0.91 13.68 14.09
CA CYS A 159 0.09 13.54 13.07
C CYS A 159 0.17 12.10 12.57
N CYS A 160 0.38 11.93 11.27
CA CYS A 160 0.74 10.64 10.69
C CYS A 160 2.18 10.72 10.16
N ILE A 161 2.99 9.73 10.54
CA ILE A 161 4.36 9.60 10.07
C ILE A 161 4.54 8.38 9.15
N VAL A 162 5.15 8.62 7.99
CA VAL A 162 5.59 7.57 7.06
C VAL A 162 7.07 7.79 6.77
N ASN A 163 7.91 7.05 7.48
CA ASN A 163 9.37 7.23 7.52
C ASN A 163 10.13 6.14 6.74
N ALA A 164 9.53 5.63 5.67
CA ALA A 164 10.16 4.58 4.87
C ALA A 164 11.45 5.09 4.21
N VAL A 165 12.52 4.29 4.27
CA VAL A 165 13.79 4.57 3.60
C VAL A 165 13.72 4.27 2.10
N ARG A 166 12.78 3.40 1.72
CA ARG A 166 12.43 3.09 0.32
C ARG A 166 11.01 2.56 0.28
N ASP A 167 10.17 3.16 -0.53
CA ASP A 167 8.81 2.68 -0.76
C ASP A 167 8.32 3.10 -2.15
N GLY A 168 7.28 2.42 -2.63
CA GLY A 168 6.55 2.83 -3.82
C GLY A 168 5.66 4.05 -3.53
N LEU A 169 4.38 3.96 -3.89
CA LEU A 169 3.46 5.09 -3.70
C LEU A 169 3.15 5.38 -2.24
N ASN A 170 2.88 4.38 -1.43
CA ASN A 170 2.38 4.40 -0.06
C ASN A 170 1.07 5.20 0.11
N LEU A 171 -0.03 4.48 0.30
CA LEU A 171 -1.37 5.09 0.41
C LEU A 171 -1.78 5.45 1.85
N VAL A 172 -0.93 5.23 2.85
CA VAL A 172 -1.21 5.55 4.26
C VAL A 172 -1.50 7.04 4.44
N PRO A 173 -0.70 7.99 3.90
CA PRO A 173 -0.98 9.42 4.03
C PRO A 173 -2.33 9.83 3.43
N TYR A 174 -2.75 9.18 2.32
CA TYR A 174 -4.03 9.47 1.70
C TYR A 174 -5.19 8.99 2.56
N LYS A 175 -5.11 7.76 3.09
CA LYS A 175 -6.11 7.20 4.01
C LYS A 175 -6.23 8.04 5.27
N TYR A 176 -5.11 8.42 5.87
CA TYR A 176 -5.07 9.30 7.03
C TYR A 176 -5.78 10.63 6.75
N THR A 177 -5.45 11.31 5.66
CA THR A 177 -6.05 12.59 5.28
C THR A 177 -7.57 12.48 5.20
N VAL A 178 -8.11 11.43 4.56
CA VAL A 178 -9.56 11.25 4.44
C VAL A 178 -10.20 10.90 5.78
N CYS A 179 -9.54 10.10 6.63
CA CYS A 179 -10.05 9.80 7.96
C CYS A 179 -10.07 11.04 8.87
N ARG A 180 -9.10 11.94 8.72
CA ARG A 180 -9.07 13.24 9.45
C ARG A 180 -10.12 14.23 8.96
N GLN A 181 -10.53 14.16 7.69
CA GLN A 181 -11.72 14.89 7.23
C GLN A 181 -12.97 14.45 7.99
N GLY A 182 -13.00 13.18 8.37
CA GLY A 182 -14.09 12.61 9.14
C GLY A 182 -15.38 12.41 8.33
N SER A 183 -16.37 11.94 9.02
CA SER A 183 -17.75 11.90 8.57
C SER A 183 -18.62 12.56 9.63
N SER A 184 -19.85 12.97 9.28
CA SER A 184 -20.80 13.55 10.24
C SER A 184 -20.99 12.65 11.48
N LYS A 185 -21.02 11.33 11.28
CA LYS A 185 -21.16 10.35 12.37
C LYS A 185 -19.93 10.25 13.26
N LEU A 186 -18.72 10.42 12.72
CA LEU A 186 -17.50 10.45 13.52
C LEU A 186 -17.39 11.73 14.34
N VAL A 187 -17.73 12.86 13.75
CA VAL A 187 -17.78 14.17 14.44
C VAL A 187 -18.76 14.10 15.61
N GLU A 188 -19.96 13.55 15.38
CA GLU A 188 -20.95 13.31 16.41
C GLU A 188 -20.46 12.32 17.49
N ALA A 189 -19.73 11.28 17.10
CA ALA A 189 -19.17 10.31 18.04
C ALA A 189 -18.10 10.88 18.98
N LEU A 190 -17.40 11.91 18.55
CA LEU A 190 -16.35 12.60 19.34
C LEU A 190 -16.93 13.75 20.17
N GLU A 191 -18.24 14.07 20.07
CA GLU A 191 -18.86 15.22 20.71
C GLU A 191 -18.12 16.54 20.40
N ILE A 192 -17.40 16.60 19.28
CA ILE A 192 -16.73 17.80 18.81
C ILE A 192 -17.78 18.72 18.22
N ALA A 193 -17.75 19.99 18.62
CA ALA A 193 -18.61 20.99 18.00
C ALA A 193 -18.40 21.01 16.48
N SER A 194 -19.48 20.98 15.72
CA SER A 194 -19.49 20.90 14.25
C SER A 194 -18.72 22.04 13.56
N ASP A 195 -18.36 23.08 14.31
CA ASP A 195 -17.67 24.27 13.81
C ASP A 195 -16.14 24.15 13.81
N PHE A 196 -15.57 23.07 14.35
CA PHE A 196 -14.13 22.87 14.30
C PHE A 196 -13.71 22.31 12.94
N PRO A 197 -12.88 23.05 12.20
CA PRO A 197 -12.41 22.58 10.90
C PRO A 197 -11.48 21.37 11.08
N PRO A 198 -11.52 20.43 10.13
CA PRO A 198 -10.60 19.28 10.16
C PRO A 198 -9.14 19.73 10.05
N VAL A 199 -8.32 19.24 10.94
CA VAL A 199 -6.88 19.52 10.98
C VAL A 199 -6.08 18.24 10.91
N SER A 200 -4.95 18.25 10.20
CA SER A 200 -4.03 17.12 10.12
C SER A 200 -2.61 17.58 9.89
N ALA A 201 -1.66 16.81 10.37
CA ALA A 201 -0.26 16.98 10.05
C ALA A 201 0.31 15.69 9.46
N LEU A 202 1.16 15.83 8.45
CA LEU A 202 1.83 14.72 7.77
C LEU A 202 3.33 14.94 7.79
N VAL A 203 4.06 13.95 8.32
CA VAL A 203 5.52 13.85 8.19
C VAL A 203 5.80 12.66 7.28
N VAL A 204 6.43 12.91 6.14
CA VAL A 204 6.63 11.89 5.10
C VAL A 204 8.07 11.86 4.63
N SER A 205 8.58 10.66 4.41
CA SER A 205 9.89 10.48 3.80
C SER A 205 9.92 11.07 2.38
N GLU A 206 11.03 11.69 2.02
CA GLU A 206 11.27 12.16 0.66
C GLU A 206 11.42 11.01 -0.35
N PHE A 207 11.66 9.78 0.14
CA PHE A 207 11.88 8.57 -0.67
C PHE A 207 10.62 7.77 -0.98
N ILE A 208 9.43 8.29 -0.63
CA ILE A 208 8.16 7.65 -0.96
C ILE A 208 7.46 8.34 -2.13
N GLY A 209 6.80 7.56 -2.99
CA GLY A 209 6.23 8.05 -4.24
C GLY A 209 5.06 9.04 -4.09
N CYS A 210 4.34 9.05 -2.96
CA CYS A 210 3.29 10.03 -2.72
C CYS A 210 3.81 11.40 -2.22
N SER A 211 5.06 11.49 -1.79
CA SER A 211 5.64 12.72 -1.23
C SER A 211 5.51 13.94 -2.15
N PRO A 212 5.80 13.86 -3.47
CA PRO A 212 5.61 14.99 -4.38
C PRO A 212 4.16 15.47 -4.51
N SER A 213 3.18 14.59 -4.31
CA SER A 213 1.75 14.87 -4.43
C SER A 213 1.17 15.58 -3.20
N LEU A 214 1.85 15.49 -2.06
CA LEU A 214 1.43 16.04 -0.78
C LEU A 214 2.23 17.30 -0.42
N SER A 215 1.98 18.38 -1.16
CA SER A 215 2.77 19.62 -1.05
C SER A 215 2.71 20.33 0.30
N GLY A 216 1.75 19.98 1.15
CA GLY A 216 1.62 20.49 2.52
C GLY A 216 2.27 19.59 3.58
N ALA A 217 2.78 18.41 3.22
CA ALA A 217 3.46 17.52 4.15
C ALA A 217 4.87 18.02 4.50
N ILE A 218 5.32 17.74 5.70
CA ILE A 218 6.69 17.98 6.13
C ILE A 218 7.52 16.81 5.60
N ARG A 219 8.46 17.11 4.71
CA ARG A 219 9.32 16.09 4.08
C ARG A 219 10.59 15.94 4.87
N VAL A 220 10.99 14.71 5.10
CA VAL A 220 12.17 14.37 5.89
C VAL A 220 13.03 13.32 5.19
N ASN A 221 14.32 13.37 5.45
CA ASN A 221 15.21 12.25 5.19
C ASN A 221 15.11 11.28 6.38
N PRO A 222 14.64 10.04 6.21
CA PRO A 222 14.45 9.11 7.32
C PRO A 222 15.75 8.71 8.05
N TRP A 223 16.91 8.93 7.44
CA TRP A 223 18.21 8.68 8.04
C TRP A 223 18.68 9.80 8.96
N ASP A 224 18.11 10.99 8.83
CA ASP A 224 18.38 12.14 9.69
C ASP A 224 17.40 12.16 10.85
N ILE A 225 17.80 11.49 11.95
CA ILE A 225 16.95 11.31 13.12
C ILE A 225 16.58 12.67 13.76
N ASP A 226 17.52 13.60 13.80
CA ASP A 226 17.28 14.94 14.36
C ASP A 226 16.27 15.71 13.54
N ALA A 227 16.41 15.73 12.21
CA ALA A 227 15.45 16.38 11.33
C ALA A 227 14.05 15.75 11.39
N VAL A 228 13.96 14.41 11.59
CA VAL A 228 12.66 13.74 11.78
C VAL A 228 12.05 14.15 13.12
N ALA A 229 12.83 14.24 14.21
CA ALA A 229 12.37 14.67 15.52
C ALA A 229 11.86 16.12 15.49
N GLU A 230 12.60 17.03 14.88
CA GLU A 230 12.19 18.43 14.67
C GLU A 230 10.90 18.53 13.83
N ALA A 231 10.80 17.75 12.76
CA ALA A 231 9.60 17.70 11.91
C ALA A 231 8.37 17.21 12.66
N LEU A 232 8.52 16.21 13.52
CA LEU A 232 7.44 15.73 14.38
C LEU A 232 7.03 16.77 15.40
N ASN A 233 7.99 17.43 16.08
CA ASN A 233 7.67 18.51 17.00
C ASN A 233 6.96 19.67 16.29
N LEU A 234 7.44 20.08 15.12
CA LEU A 234 6.77 21.08 14.28
C LEU A 234 5.34 20.65 13.94
N ALA A 235 5.12 19.39 13.55
CA ALA A 235 3.82 18.87 13.18
C ALA A 235 2.78 18.95 14.33
N ILE A 236 3.19 18.65 15.56
CA ILE A 236 2.30 18.67 16.73
C ILE A 236 2.09 20.06 17.32
N THR A 237 3.10 20.94 17.23
CA THR A 237 3.03 22.31 17.78
C THR A 237 2.54 23.36 16.78
N MET A 238 2.37 22.97 15.51
CA MET A 238 1.87 23.85 14.44
C MET A 238 0.51 24.45 14.81
N PRO A 239 0.27 25.75 14.55
CA PRO A 239 -1.04 26.36 14.75
C PRO A 239 -2.16 25.67 13.93
N ASP A 240 -3.35 25.56 14.51
CA ASP A 240 -4.48 24.87 13.88
C ASP A 240 -4.85 25.47 12.53
N ALA A 241 -4.76 26.78 12.37
CA ALA A 241 -5.01 27.46 11.08
C ALA A 241 -4.06 26.97 9.97
N GLU A 242 -2.81 26.72 10.30
CA GLU A 242 -1.85 26.18 9.34
C GLU A 242 -2.09 24.69 9.09
N LYS A 243 -2.37 23.89 10.13
CA LYS A 243 -2.77 22.47 10.00
C LYS A 243 -3.99 22.35 9.09
N GLN A 244 -4.99 23.21 9.28
CA GLN A 244 -6.19 23.25 8.44
C GLN A 244 -5.86 23.51 6.98
N LEU A 245 -5.10 24.57 6.69
CA LEU A 245 -4.72 24.93 5.32
C LEU A 245 -3.98 23.79 4.61
N ARG A 246 -3.08 23.13 5.32
CA ARG A 246 -2.33 21.97 4.81
C ARG A 246 -3.27 20.78 4.59
N HIS A 247 -4.18 20.53 5.53
CA HIS A 247 -5.18 19.48 5.42
C HIS A 247 -6.09 19.68 4.21
N GLU A 248 -6.62 20.87 3.99
CA GLU A 248 -7.47 21.18 2.85
C GLU A 248 -6.77 20.93 1.50
N LYS A 249 -5.49 21.29 1.41
CA LYS A 249 -4.68 21.00 0.21
C LYS A 249 -4.55 19.50 -0.04
N HIS A 250 -4.23 18.74 1.01
CA HIS A 250 -4.09 17.28 0.92
C HIS A 250 -5.42 16.63 0.55
N TYR A 251 -6.50 17.00 1.24
CA TYR A 251 -7.82 16.41 1.00
C TYR A 251 -8.33 16.73 -0.41
N ARG A 252 -8.15 17.96 -0.88
CA ARG A 252 -8.51 18.34 -2.26
C ARG A 252 -7.75 17.50 -3.28
N TYR A 253 -6.46 17.30 -3.10
CA TYR A 253 -5.68 16.45 -3.97
C TYR A 253 -6.17 14.99 -3.94
N VAL A 254 -6.26 14.40 -2.76
CA VAL A 254 -6.65 12.99 -2.58
C VAL A 254 -8.05 12.70 -3.10
N SER A 255 -9.01 13.60 -2.87
CA SER A 255 -10.40 13.44 -3.32
C SER A 255 -10.56 13.60 -4.83
N SER A 256 -9.75 14.45 -5.47
CA SER A 256 -9.81 14.66 -6.92
C SER A 256 -8.99 13.63 -7.71
N HIS A 257 -8.01 12.97 -7.06
CA HIS A 257 -7.13 11.97 -7.68
C HIS A 257 -7.38 10.59 -7.05
N ASP A 258 -8.65 10.19 -7.03
CA ASP A 258 -9.08 8.90 -6.53
C ASP A 258 -8.79 7.76 -7.53
N VAL A 259 -9.16 6.53 -7.18
CA VAL A 259 -8.97 5.36 -8.05
C VAL A 259 -9.74 5.48 -9.37
N ALA A 260 -10.88 6.18 -9.38
CA ALA A 260 -11.65 6.38 -10.60
C ALA A 260 -10.95 7.39 -11.55
N TYR A 261 -10.34 8.44 -10.99
CA TYR A 261 -9.47 9.34 -11.75
C TYR A 261 -8.27 8.58 -12.34
N TRP A 262 -7.60 7.75 -11.52
CA TRP A 262 -6.49 6.93 -11.96
C TRP A 262 -6.87 6.02 -13.13
N ALA A 263 -7.99 5.30 -13.02
CA ALA A 263 -8.45 4.40 -14.06
C ALA A 263 -8.76 5.15 -15.37
N ARG A 264 -9.46 6.28 -15.30
CA ARG A 264 -9.75 7.12 -16.49
C ARG A 264 -8.47 7.68 -17.12
N SER A 265 -7.52 8.14 -16.30
CA SER A 265 -6.25 8.67 -16.79
C SER A 265 -5.43 7.59 -17.47
N PHE A 266 -5.39 6.38 -16.88
CA PHE A 266 -4.72 5.23 -17.49
C PHE A 266 -5.33 4.86 -18.85
N GLU A 267 -6.67 4.79 -18.93
CA GLU A 267 -7.37 4.50 -20.18
C GLU A 267 -7.07 5.56 -21.26
N GLN A 268 -7.12 6.84 -20.90
CA GLN A 268 -6.80 7.95 -21.80
C GLN A 268 -5.35 7.88 -22.30
N ASP A 269 -4.39 7.63 -21.41
CA ASP A 269 -2.98 7.49 -21.77
C ASP A 269 -2.75 6.28 -22.69
N LEU A 270 -3.45 5.17 -22.43
CA LEU A 270 -3.40 3.97 -23.25
C LEU A 270 -3.96 4.24 -24.66
N VAL A 271 -5.14 4.86 -24.75
CA VAL A 271 -5.75 5.24 -26.03
C VAL A 271 -4.81 6.19 -26.80
N PHE A 272 -4.21 7.15 -26.11
CA PHE A 272 -3.27 8.08 -26.75
C PHE A 272 -2.03 7.36 -27.29
N SER A 273 -1.43 6.46 -26.52
CA SER A 273 -0.23 5.73 -26.94
C SER A 273 -0.50 4.78 -28.11
N CYS A 274 -1.72 4.26 -28.21
CA CYS A 274 -2.12 3.37 -29.29
C CYS A 274 -2.53 4.12 -30.56
N LYS A 275 -2.87 5.39 -30.49
CA LYS A 275 -3.47 6.18 -31.58
C LYS A 275 -2.57 6.32 -32.81
N ASP A 276 -1.27 6.43 -32.61
CA ASP A 276 -0.30 6.56 -33.70
C ASP A 276 0.06 5.21 -34.34
N HIS A 277 -0.15 4.09 -33.62
CA HIS A 277 0.15 2.75 -34.12
C HIS A 277 -1.00 2.08 -34.88
N TYR A 278 -2.25 2.53 -34.68
CA TYR A 278 -3.44 1.79 -35.09
C TYR A 278 -4.50 2.62 -35.82
N ILE A 279 -4.08 3.60 -36.60
CA ILE A 279 -5.00 4.42 -37.41
C ILE A 279 -5.99 3.58 -38.24
N ASN A 280 -5.72 2.29 -38.49
CA ASN A 280 -6.53 1.43 -39.34
C ASN A 280 -7.14 0.18 -38.68
N ARG A 281 -6.99 -0.10 -37.39
CA ARG A 281 -7.44 -1.37 -36.78
C ARG A 281 -7.93 -1.23 -35.33
N CYS A 282 -8.88 -0.33 -35.07
CA CYS A 282 -9.59 -0.28 -33.79
C CYS A 282 -10.90 -1.09 -33.90
N TRP A 283 -11.13 -1.98 -32.95
CA TRP A 283 -12.39 -2.69 -32.80
C TRP A 283 -13.17 -2.12 -31.62
N GLY A 284 -14.42 -1.74 -31.86
CA GLY A 284 -15.33 -1.34 -30.78
C GLY A 284 -16.07 -2.56 -30.24
N ILE A 285 -15.99 -2.80 -28.93
CA ILE A 285 -16.74 -3.85 -28.25
C ILE A 285 -17.58 -3.21 -27.17
N GLY A 286 -18.91 -3.36 -27.25
CA GLY A 286 -19.84 -2.89 -26.22
C GLY A 286 -21.15 -2.34 -26.79
N PHE A 287 -22.09 -2.08 -25.86
CA PHE A 287 -23.39 -1.49 -26.16
C PHE A 287 -23.64 -0.30 -25.24
N GLY A 288 -24.12 0.81 -25.77
CA GLY A 288 -24.45 2.00 -24.98
C GLY A 288 -23.24 2.65 -24.28
N LEU A 289 -23.37 2.94 -23.01
CA LEU A 289 -22.30 3.58 -22.19
C LEU A 289 -21.13 2.66 -21.85
N ASN A 290 -21.22 1.36 -22.16
CA ASN A 290 -20.18 0.37 -21.91
C ASN A 290 -19.36 0.05 -23.18
N PHE A 291 -19.25 0.99 -24.10
CA PHE A 291 -18.47 0.83 -25.31
C PHE A 291 -16.98 0.97 -25.04
N ARG A 292 -16.20 -0.04 -25.39
CA ARG A 292 -14.73 -0.03 -25.32
C ARG A 292 -14.13 -0.14 -26.71
N ILE A 293 -13.17 0.74 -27.00
CA ILE A 293 -12.35 0.64 -28.20
C ILE A 293 -11.10 -0.14 -27.82
N LEU A 294 -10.94 -1.31 -28.40
CA LEU A 294 -9.75 -2.15 -28.24
C LEU A 294 -8.91 -2.07 -29.50
N SER A 295 -7.68 -1.59 -29.34
CA SER A 295 -6.66 -1.66 -30.40
C SER A 295 -5.92 -2.97 -30.24
N LEU A 296 -6.21 -3.92 -31.09
CA LEU A 296 -5.58 -5.25 -31.06
C LEU A 296 -4.54 -5.36 -32.18
N SER A 297 -3.39 -5.98 -31.88
CA SER A 297 -2.42 -6.35 -32.92
C SER A 297 -3.12 -7.15 -34.05
N PRO A 298 -2.70 -6.99 -35.32
CA PRO A 298 -3.20 -7.80 -36.40
C PRO A 298 -3.13 -9.31 -36.17
N SER A 299 -2.18 -9.73 -35.35
CA SER A 299 -1.97 -11.12 -34.94
C SER A 299 -2.69 -11.50 -33.65
N PHE A 300 -3.34 -10.55 -32.98
CA PHE A 300 -4.07 -10.85 -31.75
C PHE A 300 -5.32 -11.67 -32.08
N ARG A 301 -5.45 -12.79 -31.40
CA ARG A 301 -6.64 -13.64 -31.47
C ARG A 301 -7.24 -13.72 -30.07
N ARG A 302 -8.57 -13.57 -29.99
CA ARG A 302 -9.29 -13.85 -28.74
C ARG A 302 -9.03 -15.31 -28.36
N LEU A 303 -8.59 -15.50 -27.13
CA LEU A 303 -8.45 -16.83 -26.57
C LEU A 303 -9.85 -17.44 -26.41
N SER A 304 -10.11 -18.55 -27.10
CA SER A 304 -11.35 -19.31 -27.00
C SER A 304 -11.05 -20.76 -26.65
N ILE A 305 -11.98 -21.40 -25.97
CA ILE A 305 -11.88 -22.82 -25.60
C ILE A 305 -11.66 -23.68 -26.85
N ASP A 306 -12.33 -23.34 -27.96
CA ASP A 306 -12.22 -24.07 -29.24
C ASP A 306 -10.79 -24.02 -29.84
N HIS A 307 -9.98 -23.06 -29.42
CA HIS A 307 -8.56 -22.97 -29.82
C HIS A 307 -7.64 -23.61 -28.81
N ILE A 308 -7.95 -23.45 -27.51
CA ILE A 308 -7.11 -23.95 -26.41
C ILE A 308 -7.14 -25.47 -26.36
N VAL A 309 -8.33 -26.07 -26.35
CA VAL A 309 -8.49 -27.52 -26.17
C VAL A 309 -7.80 -28.29 -27.30
N PRO A 310 -8.03 -28.00 -28.59
CA PRO A 310 -7.31 -28.71 -29.65
C PRO A 310 -5.80 -28.44 -29.69
N ALA A 311 -5.35 -27.26 -29.21
CA ALA A 311 -3.93 -26.98 -29.10
C ALA A 311 -3.31 -27.77 -27.95
N TYR A 312 -4.00 -27.85 -26.81
CA TYR A 312 -3.60 -28.67 -25.67
C TYR A 312 -3.49 -30.16 -26.03
N GLU A 313 -4.51 -30.71 -26.69
CA GLU A 313 -4.56 -32.12 -27.06
C GLU A 313 -3.47 -32.50 -28.10
N ARG A 314 -3.15 -31.61 -29.03
CA ARG A 314 -2.11 -31.84 -30.04
C ARG A 314 -0.69 -31.67 -29.51
N SER A 315 -0.52 -31.00 -28.39
CA SER A 315 0.81 -30.72 -27.83
C SER A 315 1.31 -31.92 -27.04
N SER A 316 2.50 -32.41 -27.39
CA SER A 316 3.20 -33.48 -26.69
C SER A 316 4.12 -32.98 -25.58
N CYS A 317 4.27 -31.67 -25.43
CA CYS A 317 5.05 -31.02 -24.39
C CYS A 317 4.40 -29.66 -24.04
N ARG A 318 4.00 -29.47 -22.81
CA ARG A 318 3.27 -28.28 -22.35
C ARG A 318 3.93 -27.70 -21.13
N ALA A 319 4.11 -26.37 -21.10
CA ALA A 319 4.51 -25.62 -19.92
C ALA A 319 3.30 -24.80 -19.44
N ILE A 320 2.92 -25.03 -18.19
CA ILE A 320 1.77 -24.37 -17.54
C ILE A 320 2.30 -23.57 -16.36
N PHE A 321 2.18 -22.25 -16.44
CA PHE A 321 2.59 -21.34 -15.38
C PHE A 321 1.34 -20.74 -14.74
N LEU A 322 1.18 -20.93 -13.44
CA LEU A 322 0.03 -20.46 -12.67
C LEU A 322 0.50 -19.43 -11.64
N ASP A 323 -0.05 -18.23 -11.71
CA ASP A 323 0.07 -17.26 -10.65
C ASP A 323 -0.74 -17.71 -9.43
N TYR A 324 -0.30 -17.34 -8.22
CA TYR A 324 -0.87 -17.86 -6.98
C TYR A 324 -1.99 -16.97 -6.43
N ASP A 325 -1.64 -15.73 -6.05
CA ASP A 325 -2.57 -14.81 -5.39
C ASP A 325 -3.54 -14.17 -6.39
N GLY A 326 -4.83 -14.42 -6.22
CA GLY A 326 -5.86 -13.95 -7.14
C GLY A 326 -6.16 -14.92 -8.29
N THR A 327 -5.33 -15.96 -8.49
CA THR A 327 -5.50 -17.00 -9.54
C THR A 327 -5.80 -18.37 -8.92
N VAL A 328 -4.88 -18.92 -8.15
CA VAL A 328 -5.03 -20.23 -7.48
C VAL A 328 -5.81 -20.08 -6.17
N VAL A 329 -5.55 -18.99 -5.43
CA VAL A 329 -6.25 -18.65 -4.21
C VAL A 329 -6.82 -17.24 -4.36
N PRO A 330 -8.10 -16.98 -4.00
CA PRO A 330 -8.68 -15.65 -4.07
C PRO A 330 -7.85 -14.64 -3.28
N GLU A 331 -7.60 -13.46 -3.87
CA GLU A 331 -6.81 -12.41 -3.24
C GLU A 331 -7.37 -11.98 -1.88
N ALA A 332 -8.70 -11.97 -1.73
CA ALA A 332 -9.40 -11.61 -0.50
C ALA A 332 -9.46 -12.74 0.53
N SER A 333 -8.91 -13.94 0.26
CA SER A 333 -8.95 -15.07 1.17
C SER A 333 -8.12 -14.76 2.43
N ILE A 334 -8.71 -15.04 3.61
CA ILE A 334 -8.00 -14.95 4.89
C ILE A 334 -7.01 -16.12 5.02
N VAL A 335 -7.45 -17.31 4.61
CA VAL A 335 -6.59 -18.50 4.57
C VAL A 335 -5.86 -18.51 3.25
N LYS A 336 -4.56 -18.39 3.30
CA LYS A 336 -3.69 -18.31 2.11
C LYS A 336 -3.19 -19.68 1.63
N ALA A 337 -3.35 -20.74 2.40
CA ALA A 337 -3.07 -22.09 1.97
C ALA A 337 -4.08 -22.57 0.90
N PRO A 338 -3.66 -23.37 -0.09
CA PRO A 338 -4.57 -23.92 -1.10
C PRO A 338 -5.57 -24.89 -0.52
N SER A 339 -6.78 -24.92 -1.08
CA SER A 339 -7.79 -25.89 -0.68
C SER A 339 -7.43 -27.31 -1.17
N PRO A 340 -7.95 -28.37 -0.53
CA PRO A 340 -7.76 -29.74 -1.00
C PRO A 340 -8.20 -29.97 -2.45
N GLU A 341 -9.20 -29.23 -2.90
CA GLU A 341 -9.69 -29.30 -4.29
C GLU A 341 -8.64 -28.76 -5.26
N VAL A 342 -7.97 -27.64 -4.92
CA VAL A 342 -6.88 -27.07 -5.71
C VAL A 342 -5.71 -28.05 -5.78
N ILE A 343 -5.33 -28.67 -4.67
CA ILE A 343 -4.28 -29.70 -4.62
C ILE A 343 -4.63 -30.88 -5.56
N SER A 344 -5.89 -31.33 -5.54
CA SER A 344 -6.35 -32.41 -6.40
C SER A 344 -6.25 -32.03 -7.89
N VAL A 345 -6.66 -30.82 -8.26
CA VAL A 345 -6.55 -30.32 -9.65
C VAL A 345 -5.10 -30.24 -10.10
N LEU A 346 -4.20 -29.70 -9.25
CA LEU A 346 -2.78 -29.61 -9.55
C LEU A 346 -2.14 -30.98 -9.70
N ASN A 347 -2.44 -31.92 -8.83
CA ASN A 347 -1.96 -33.30 -8.96
C ASN A 347 -2.44 -33.96 -10.26
N ASN A 348 -3.69 -33.72 -10.67
CA ASN A 348 -4.19 -34.22 -11.95
C ASN A 348 -3.46 -33.59 -13.15
N LEU A 349 -3.13 -32.28 -13.08
CA LEU A 349 -2.35 -31.61 -14.12
C LEU A 349 -0.91 -32.14 -14.19
N CYS A 350 -0.28 -32.35 -13.03
CA CYS A 350 1.09 -32.84 -12.92
C CYS A 350 1.24 -34.33 -13.23
N SER A 351 0.17 -35.12 -13.19
CA SER A 351 0.18 -36.55 -13.53
C SER A 351 0.32 -36.82 -15.03
N ASP A 352 -0.03 -35.85 -15.89
CA ASP A 352 0.20 -35.97 -17.33
C ASP A 352 1.69 -35.68 -17.62
N VAL A 353 2.39 -36.71 -18.11
CA VAL A 353 3.83 -36.63 -18.44
C VAL A 353 4.19 -35.58 -19.49
N ASN A 354 3.22 -35.12 -20.25
CA ASN A 354 3.40 -34.06 -21.24
C ASN A 354 3.31 -32.66 -20.62
N ASN A 355 2.93 -32.53 -19.37
CA ASN A 355 2.78 -31.27 -18.67
C ASN A 355 3.99 -30.98 -17.76
N THR A 356 4.51 -29.78 -17.87
CA THR A 356 5.42 -29.19 -16.87
C THR A 356 4.68 -28.03 -16.22
N VAL A 357 4.30 -28.18 -14.95
CA VAL A 357 3.46 -27.24 -14.25
C VAL A 357 4.29 -26.49 -13.21
N PHE A 358 4.17 -25.16 -13.20
CA PHE A 358 4.82 -24.30 -12.21
C PHE A 358 3.82 -23.37 -11.54
N ILE A 359 3.93 -23.25 -10.22
CA ILE A 359 3.38 -22.12 -9.46
C ILE A 359 4.43 -21.00 -9.49
N VAL A 360 4.03 -19.81 -9.93
CA VAL A 360 4.88 -18.60 -9.94
C VAL A 360 4.27 -17.60 -8.97
N SER A 361 5.01 -17.19 -7.95
CA SER A 361 4.47 -16.34 -6.90
C SER A 361 5.52 -15.40 -6.29
N GLY A 362 5.08 -14.27 -5.76
CA GLY A 362 5.90 -13.40 -4.89
C GLY A 362 6.07 -13.91 -3.47
N ARG A 363 5.42 -15.03 -3.10
CA ARG A 363 5.51 -15.62 -1.76
C ARG A 363 6.83 -16.33 -1.53
N GLY A 364 7.23 -16.37 -0.24
CA GLY A 364 8.45 -17.01 0.21
C GLY A 364 8.48 -18.52 -0.10
N LYS A 365 9.67 -19.03 -0.38
CA LYS A 365 9.93 -20.44 -0.72
C LYS A 365 9.37 -21.40 0.33
N THR A 366 9.59 -21.14 1.62
CA THR A 366 9.18 -22.03 2.72
C THR A 366 7.68 -22.27 2.72
N SER A 367 6.88 -21.21 2.65
CA SER A 367 5.41 -21.32 2.66
C SER A 367 4.88 -22.07 1.44
N LEU A 368 5.41 -21.81 0.25
CA LEU A 368 4.98 -22.51 -0.95
C LEU A 368 5.39 -23.98 -0.92
N SER A 369 6.59 -24.31 -0.43
CA SER A 369 7.04 -25.69 -0.28
C SER A 369 6.18 -26.48 0.69
N GLU A 370 5.81 -25.90 1.83
CA GLU A 370 4.90 -26.51 2.80
C GLU A 370 3.49 -26.74 2.23
N TRP A 371 2.95 -25.74 1.53
CA TRP A 371 1.59 -25.84 1.00
C TRP A 371 1.44 -26.84 -0.13
N PHE A 372 2.49 -27.04 -0.90
CA PHE A 372 2.48 -27.93 -2.06
C PHE A 372 3.32 -29.22 -1.86
N ASP A 373 3.69 -29.53 -0.63
CA ASP A 373 4.43 -30.77 -0.28
C ASP A 373 3.72 -32.04 -0.77
N GLN A 374 2.38 -31.99 -0.87
CA GLN A 374 1.56 -33.09 -1.37
C GLN A 374 1.45 -33.14 -2.91
N CYS A 375 2.06 -32.18 -3.62
CA CYS A 375 2.00 -32.12 -5.07
C CYS A 375 3.29 -32.70 -5.69
N GLU A 376 3.21 -33.91 -6.19
CA GLU A 376 4.32 -34.52 -6.94
C GLU A 376 4.49 -33.86 -8.31
N ASN A 377 5.72 -33.64 -8.76
CA ASN A 377 6.08 -33.09 -10.07
C ASN A 377 5.58 -31.64 -10.29
N LEU A 378 5.26 -30.89 -9.24
CA LEU A 378 4.93 -29.47 -9.33
C LEU A 378 6.19 -28.63 -9.16
N GLY A 379 6.52 -27.79 -10.12
CA GLY A 379 7.57 -26.80 -10.01
C GLY A 379 7.09 -25.58 -9.22
N ILE A 380 7.96 -24.99 -8.43
CA ILE A 380 7.69 -23.78 -7.66
C ILE A 380 8.72 -22.72 -8.03
N ALA A 381 8.25 -21.58 -8.50
CA ALA A 381 9.04 -20.37 -8.71
C ALA A 381 8.62 -19.33 -7.66
N ALA A 382 9.29 -19.37 -6.50
CA ALA A 382 9.04 -18.49 -5.36
C ALA A 382 9.77 -17.14 -5.51
N GLU A 383 9.28 -16.13 -4.79
CA GLU A 383 9.88 -14.79 -4.72
C GLU A 383 10.13 -14.21 -6.13
N HIS A 384 9.07 -14.22 -6.94
CA HIS A 384 9.10 -13.79 -8.35
C HIS A 384 10.12 -14.54 -9.21
N GLY A 385 10.42 -15.80 -8.88
CA GLY A 385 11.33 -16.66 -9.61
C GLY A 385 12.79 -16.58 -9.15
N TYR A 386 13.05 -15.98 -7.99
CA TYR A 386 14.39 -15.99 -7.39
C TYR A 386 14.79 -17.41 -6.95
N PHE A 387 13.83 -18.17 -6.40
CA PHE A 387 13.99 -19.60 -6.08
C PHE A 387 13.12 -20.43 -7.04
N ILE A 388 13.74 -21.40 -7.66
CA ILE A 388 13.08 -22.36 -8.57
C ILE A 388 13.41 -23.79 -8.10
#